data_706772ffe1064f2162294ad75fa3dc64
#
_entry.id   706772ffe1064f2162294ad75fa3dc64
#
_cell.length_a   1.000
_cell.length_b   1.000
_cell.length_c   1.000
_cell.angle_alpha   90.00
_cell.angle_beta   90.00
_cell.angle_gamma   90.00
#
_symmetry.space_group_name_H-M   'P 1'
#
loop_
_entity.id
_entity.type
_entity.pdbx_description
1 polymer ?
#
loop_
_entity_poly.entity_id
_entity_poly.type
_entity_poly.pdbx_seq_one_letter_code
_entity_poly.pdbx_strand_id
1 'polypeptide(L)'
;MKNLRFICAQPSTMYYAWQVEVMINNFIEMGVNPNFIDVVSTKKSGFISDEWLKLCEHFNNVRFFFYEDLRENKNYISSIRPNILKQHFKKNPYLKDEIIFYHDCDIAFTKPISEWITDEMINDNNWYGSDCRWYISHSYIKSKGDDILSAMCALMQIDEKVVEENELNGIGAQYIMKGIDFEFWHNVELDCEKLFVNITELNRIKKLDEPTYH
;
A
#
# COMPACT_ATOMS: atom_id res chain seq x y z
N MET A 1 -7.32 21.06 -4.03
CA MET A 1 -6.37 20.09 -4.60
C MET A 1 -7.09 19.30 -5.70
N LYS A 2 -6.89 19.71 -6.93
CA LYS A 2 -7.48 18.99 -8.07
C LYS A 2 -6.64 17.74 -8.33
N ASN A 3 -7.27 16.59 -8.46
CA ASN A 3 -6.70 15.30 -8.88
C ASN A 3 -5.89 14.50 -7.83
N LEU A 4 -5.96 14.80 -6.53
CA LEU A 4 -5.41 13.91 -5.51
C LEU A 4 -6.49 12.93 -5.05
N ARG A 5 -6.27 11.63 -5.28
CA ARG A 5 -7.16 10.56 -4.89
C ARG A 5 -6.56 9.73 -3.75
N PHE A 6 -7.34 9.48 -2.74
CA PHE A 6 -6.98 8.68 -1.58
C PHE A 6 -7.43 7.24 -1.81
N ILE A 7 -6.50 6.29 -1.78
CA ILE A 7 -6.79 4.88 -2.02
C ILE A 7 -6.25 4.05 -0.88
N CYS A 8 -7.10 3.26 -0.23
CA CYS A 8 -6.69 2.20 0.68
C CYS A 8 -7.17 0.84 0.18
N ALA A 9 -6.43 -0.23 0.53
CA ALA A 9 -6.74 -1.60 0.11
C ALA A 9 -6.59 -2.58 1.28
N GLN A 10 -7.65 -3.34 1.58
CA GLN A 10 -7.67 -4.27 2.71
C GLN A 10 -8.69 -5.40 2.52
N PRO A 11 -8.57 -6.51 3.27
CA PRO A 11 -9.63 -7.52 3.32
C PRO A 11 -10.94 -6.97 3.91
N SER A 12 -12.09 -7.48 3.46
CA SER A 12 -13.41 -7.10 3.96
C SER A 12 -13.80 -7.81 5.27
N THR A 13 -12.92 -7.76 6.28
CA THR A 13 -13.26 -8.30 7.62
C THR A 13 -13.77 -7.18 8.52
N MET A 14 -14.45 -7.56 9.63
CA MET A 14 -14.92 -6.62 10.65
C MET A 14 -13.75 -5.78 11.22
N TYR A 15 -12.56 -6.38 11.34
CA TYR A 15 -11.35 -5.70 11.82
C TYR A 15 -11.01 -4.47 10.98
N TYR A 16 -11.16 -4.56 9.67
CA TYR A 16 -10.90 -3.42 8.78
C TYR A 16 -12.10 -2.49 8.62
N ALA A 17 -13.33 -2.99 8.81
CA ALA A 17 -14.53 -2.18 8.64
C ALA A 17 -14.55 -0.97 9.58
N TRP A 18 -14.29 -1.17 10.88
CA TRP A 18 -14.28 -0.07 11.84
C TRP A 18 -13.09 0.89 11.64
N GLN A 19 -11.93 0.39 11.19
CA GLN A 19 -10.78 1.23 10.86
C GLN A 19 -11.10 2.15 9.67
N VAL A 20 -11.72 1.59 8.63
CA VAL A 20 -12.18 2.36 7.46
C VAL A 20 -13.20 3.43 7.88
N GLU A 21 -14.13 3.11 8.77
CA GLU A 21 -15.10 4.06 9.29
C GLU A 21 -14.42 5.23 10.00
N VAL A 22 -13.49 4.94 10.91
CA VAL A 22 -12.72 5.97 11.64
C VAL A 22 -11.88 6.81 10.67
N MET A 23 -11.19 6.17 9.73
CA MET A 23 -10.38 6.84 8.71
C MET A 23 -11.20 7.80 7.86
N ILE A 24 -12.35 7.35 7.32
CA ILE A 24 -13.19 8.20 6.46
C ILE A 24 -13.69 9.42 7.23
N ASN A 25 -14.18 9.23 8.46
CA ASN A 25 -14.63 10.35 9.30
C ASN A 25 -13.50 11.37 9.53
N ASN A 26 -12.32 10.88 9.91
CA ASN A 26 -11.15 11.74 10.10
C ASN A 26 -10.75 12.47 8.81
N PHE A 27 -10.70 11.77 7.68
CA PHE A 27 -10.31 12.38 6.40
C PHE A 27 -11.27 13.51 5.99
N ILE A 28 -12.57 13.30 6.15
CA ILE A 28 -13.58 14.31 5.87
C ILE A 28 -13.42 15.51 6.80
N GLU A 29 -13.22 15.26 8.11
CA GLU A 29 -12.96 16.32 9.09
C GLU A 29 -11.70 17.14 8.76
N MET A 30 -10.66 16.47 8.25
CA MET A 30 -9.40 17.09 7.85
C MET A 30 -9.42 17.72 6.44
N GLY A 31 -10.59 17.80 5.81
CA GLY A 31 -10.81 18.52 4.55
C GLY A 31 -10.64 17.70 3.27
N VAL A 32 -10.58 16.37 3.37
CA VAL A 32 -10.61 15.50 2.19
C VAL A 32 -12.04 15.45 1.61
N ASN A 33 -12.15 15.69 0.31
CA ASN A 33 -13.44 15.53 -0.37
C ASN A 33 -13.75 14.02 -0.50
N PRO A 34 -14.87 13.51 0.07
CA PRO A 34 -15.20 12.09 0.08
C PRO A 34 -15.32 11.46 -1.31
N ASN A 35 -15.67 12.22 -2.35
CA ASN A 35 -15.70 11.72 -3.73
C ASN A 35 -14.32 11.33 -4.30
N PHE A 36 -13.24 11.71 -3.62
CA PHE A 36 -11.87 11.33 -3.97
C PHE A 36 -11.29 10.24 -3.05
N ILE A 37 -12.12 9.62 -2.22
CA ILE A 37 -11.72 8.47 -1.39
C ILE A 37 -12.21 7.19 -2.05
N ASP A 38 -11.27 6.30 -2.38
CA ASP A 38 -11.53 4.96 -2.90
C ASP A 38 -11.16 3.92 -1.84
N VAL A 39 -12.15 3.22 -1.34
CA VAL A 39 -11.98 2.09 -0.44
C VAL A 39 -12.04 0.80 -1.24
N VAL A 40 -10.89 0.18 -1.45
CA VAL A 40 -10.75 -1.06 -2.21
C VAL A 40 -10.71 -2.24 -1.24
N SER A 41 -11.62 -3.19 -1.38
CA SER A 41 -11.72 -4.31 -0.45
C SER A 41 -12.03 -5.63 -1.15
N THR A 42 -11.99 -6.72 -0.39
CA THR A 42 -12.33 -8.03 -0.92
C THR A 42 -13.83 -8.30 -0.89
N LYS A 43 -14.29 -9.23 -1.72
CA LYS A 43 -15.54 -9.97 -1.55
C LYS A 43 -15.25 -11.45 -1.66
N LYS A 44 -16.12 -12.29 -1.14
CA LYS A 44 -15.96 -13.75 -1.18
C LYS A 44 -17.15 -14.37 -1.90
N SER A 45 -16.89 -14.99 -3.05
CA SER A 45 -17.96 -15.60 -3.88
C SER A 45 -19.12 -14.64 -4.19
N GLY A 46 -18.77 -13.38 -4.49
CA GLY A 46 -19.76 -12.32 -4.74
C GLY A 46 -20.40 -11.70 -3.49
N PHE A 47 -20.14 -12.26 -2.29
CA PHE A 47 -20.75 -11.80 -1.04
C PHE A 47 -19.92 -10.70 -0.37
N ILE A 48 -20.61 -9.67 0.11
CA ILE A 48 -20.09 -8.57 0.94
C ILE A 48 -20.83 -8.64 2.26
N SER A 49 -20.13 -8.55 3.38
CA SER A 49 -20.76 -8.66 4.70
C SER A 49 -21.61 -7.43 5.04
N ASP A 50 -22.58 -7.61 5.93
CA ASP A 50 -23.54 -6.57 6.33
C ASP A 50 -22.87 -5.32 6.91
N GLU A 51 -21.75 -5.49 7.61
CA GLU A 51 -20.98 -4.37 8.17
C GLU A 51 -20.45 -3.47 7.05
N TRP A 52 -19.90 -4.08 5.99
CA TRP A 52 -19.41 -3.33 4.84
C TRP A 52 -20.53 -2.71 4.00
N LEU A 53 -21.67 -3.39 3.88
CA LEU A 53 -22.85 -2.80 3.23
C LEU A 53 -23.35 -1.57 3.98
N LYS A 54 -23.40 -1.62 5.33
CA LYS A 54 -23.76 -0.46 6.16
C LYS A 54 -22.78 0.70 6.00
N LEU A 55 -21.47 0.42 5.88
CA LEU A 55 -20.49 1.47 5.58
C LEU A 55 -20.75 2.14 4.23
N CYS A 56 -21.07 1.35 3.20
CA CYS A 56 -21.40 1.89 1.87
C CYS A 56 -22.67 2.78 1.91
N GLU A 57 -23.67 2.38 2.68
CA GLU A 57 -24.90 3.17 2.87
C GLU A 57 -24.65 4.47 3.64
N HIS A 58 -23.84 4.38 4.70
CA HIS A 58 -23.51 5.53 5.56
C HIS A 58 -22.66 6.58 4.83
N PHE A 59 -21.64 6.13 4.08
CA PHE A 59 -20.73 6.99 3.34
C PHE A 59 -21.03 6.98 1.83
N ASN A 60 -22.22 7.37 1.43
CA ASN A 60 -22.69 7.30 0.05
C ASN A 60 -21.91 8.18 -0.95
N ASN A 61 -21.08 9.11 -0.46
CA ASN A 61 -20.21 9.96 -1.26
C ASN A 61 -18.77 9.40 -1.37
N VAL A 62 -18.45 8.31 -0.65
CA VAL A 62 -17.19 7.60 -0.75
C VAL A 62 -17.33 6.46 -1.75
N ARG A 63 -16.28 6.16 -2.49
CA ARG A 63 -16.33 5.12 -3.51
C ARG A 63 -15.83 3.80 -2.94
N PHE A 64 -16.69 2.80 -2.83
CA PHE A 64 -16.35 1.46 -2.37
C PHE A 64 -16.24 0.49 -3.55
N PHE A 65 -15.18 -0.31 -3.58
CA PHE A 65 -14.92 -1.29 -4.63
C PHE A 65 -14.58 -2.64 -4.01
N PHE A 66 -15.23 -3.70 -4.50
CA PHE A 66 -15.06 -5.05 -3.98
C PHE A 66 -14.60 -6.00 -5.07
N TYR A 67 -13.50 -6.72 -4.80
CA TYR A 67 -12.86 -7.65 -5.73
C TYR A 67 -12.70 -9.05 -5.11
N GLU A 68 -12.71 -10.08 -5.94
CA GLU A 68 -12.37 -11.44 -5.49
C GLU A 68 -10.86 -11.53 -5.23
N ASP A 69 -10.48 -12.39 -4.27
CA ASP A 69 -9.08 -12.78 -4.06
C ASP A 69 -8.64 -13.75 -5.17
N LEU A 70 -7.97 -13.22 -6.19
CA LEU A 70 -7.49 -13.97 -7.35
C LEU A 70 -6.02 -14.36 -7.26
N ARG A 71 -5.41 -14.30 -6.06
CA ARG A 71 -4.02 -14.71 -5.88
C ARG A 71 -3.84 -16.19 -6.16
N GLU A 72 -2.85 -16.53 -6.97
CA GLU A 72 -2.40 -17.91 -7.16
C GLU A 72 -1.70 -18.42 -5.91
N ASN A 73 -0.81 -17.61 -5.35
CA ASN A 73 -0.13 -17.82 -4.08
C ASN A 73 -0.79 -17.02 -2.97
N LYS A 74 -0.92 -17.64 -1.78
CA LYS A 74 -1.50 -17.02 -0.58
C LYS A 74 -0.60 -17.14 0.65
N ASN A 75 0.69 -17.38 0.41
CA ASN A 75 1.66 -17.53 1.49
C ASN A 75 1.86 -16.22 2.26
N TYR A 76 1.88 -15.10 1.55
CA TYR A 76 1.97 -13.78 2.15
C TYR A 76 0.59 -13.13 2.20
N ILE A 77 0.06 -12.98 3.43
CA ILE A 77 -1.31 -12.46 3.62
C ILE A 77 -1.46 -11.06 3.04
N SER A 78 -0.46 -10.20 3.20
CA SER A 78 -0.51 -8.80 2.75
C SER A 78 -0.53 -8.65 1.22
N SER A 79 -0.14 -9.67 0.44
CA SER A 79 -0.23 -9.64 -1.03
C SER A 79 -1.66 -9.56 -1.56
N ILE A 80 -2.66 -9.70 -0.69
CA ILE A 80 -4.06 -9.40 -1.05
C ILE A 80 -4.24 -7.95 -1.48
N ARG A 81 -3.50 -7.01 -0.90
CA ARG A 81 -3.59 -5.58 -1.23
C ARG A 81 -3.20 -5.31 -2.69
N PRO A 82 -1.98 -5.63 -3.15
CA PRO A 82 -1.64 -5.47 -4.56
C PRO A 82 -2.53 -6.30 -5.49
N ASN A 83 -3.03 -7.48 -5.07
CA ASN A 83 -3.96 -8.27 -5.87
C ASN A 83 -5.27 -7.54 -6.17
N ILE A 84 -5.90 -6.93 -5.18
CA ILE A 84 -7.15 -6.18 -5.40
C ILE A 84 -6.88 -4.82 -6.05
N LEU A 85 -5.73 -4.18 -5.79
CA LEU A 85 -5.33 -2.93 -6.45
C LEU A 85 -5.09 -3.13 -7.94
N LYS A 86 -4.40 -4.18 -8.37
CA LYS A 86 -4.24 -4.45 -9.82
C LYS A 86 -5.58 -4.61 -10.53
N GLN A 87 -6.57 -5.27 -9.87
CA GLN A 87 -7.92 -5.38 -10.43
C GLN A 87 -8.62 -4.03 -10.49
N HIS A 88 -8.43 -3.18 -9.46
CA HIS A 88 -8.98 -1.84 -9.38
C HIS A 88 -8.44 -0.94 -10.50
N PHE A 89 -7.12 -0.90 -10.67
CA PHE A 89 -6.47 -0.11 -11.73
C PHE A 89 -6.79 -0.65 -13.14
N LYS A 90 -6.93 -1.96 -13.31
CA LYS A 90 -7.37 -2.55 -14.58
C LYS A 90 -8.78 -2.10 -14.98
N LYS A 91 -9.70 -1.99 -14.01
CA LYS A 91 -11.08 -1.56 -14.25
C LYS A 91 -11.23 -0.03 -14.34
N ASN A 92 -10.28 0.70 -13.80
CA ASN A 92 -10.28 2.16 -13.73
C ASN A 92 -8.99 2.72 -14.32
N PRO A 93 -8.73 2.56 -15.63
CA PRO A 93 -7.45 2.91 -16.25
C PRO A 93 -7.14 4.42 -16.21
N TYR A 94 -8.14 5.28 -16.00
CA TYR A 94 -7.97 6.72 -15.80
C TYR A 94 -7.17 7.07 -14.54
N LEU A 95 -7.06 6.15 -13.57
CA LEU A 95 -6.28 6.35 -12.34
C LEU A 95 -4.79 6.56 -12.63
N LYS A 96 -4.30 6.12 -13.79
CA LYS A 96 -2.92 6.36 -14.23
C LYS A 96 -2.60 7.85 -14.37
N ASP A 97 -3.60 8.65 -14.71
CA ASP A 97 -3.47 10.09 -14.92
C ASP A 97 -3.79 10.92 -13.66
N GLU A 98 -4.18 10.24 -12.56
CA GLU A 98 -4.42 10.88 -11.27
C GLU A 98 -3.19 10.77 -10.35
N ILE A 99 -3.12 11.67 -9.38
CA ILE A 99 -2.16 11.59 -8.28
C ILE A 99 -2.80 10.76 -7.19
N ILE A 100 -2.12 9.71 -6.75
CA ILE A 100 -2.65 8.75 -5.79
C ILE A 100 -1.96 8.95 -4.44
N PHE A 101 -2.74 9.22 -3.39
CA PHE A 101 -2.30 9.00 -2.02
C PHE A 101 -2.72 7.59 -1.61
N TYR A 102 -1.79 6.64 -1.73
CA TYR A 102 -1.98 5.27 -1.25
C TYR A 102 -1.64 5.19 0.23
N HIS A 103 -2.48 4.53 1.01
CA HIS A 103 -2.33 4.47 2.47
C HIS A 103 -3.01 3.23 3.08
N ASP A 104 -2.61 2.88 4.29
CA ASP A 104 -3.31 1.92 5.13
C ASP A 104 -4.61 2.52 5.68
N CYS A 105 -5.58 1.68 6.08
CA CYS A 105 -6.85 2.17 6.63
C CYS A 105 -6.81 2.47 8.14
N ASP A 106 -5.70 2.21 8.81
CA ASP A 106 -5.49 2.48 10.24
C ASP A 106 -4.70 3.77 10.51
N ILE A 107 -4.81 4.73 9.60
CA ILE A 107 -4.20 6.06 9.74
C ILE A 107 -5.24 7.13 10.05
N ALA A 108 -4.79 8.18 10.74
CA ALA A 108 -5.57 9.40 10.97
C ALA A 108 -4.68 10.63 10.81
N PHE A 109 -5.20 11.63 10.14
CA PHE A 109 -4.54 12.93 10.03
C PHE A 109 -4.73 13.73 11.31
N THR A 110 -3.66 14.34 11.80
CA THR A 110 -3.67 15.20 12.99
C THR A 110 -3.76 16.67 12.64
N LYS A 111 -3.72 17.00 11.34
CA LYS A 111 -3.82 18.35 10.78
C LYS A 111 -4.58 18.32 9.47
N PRO A 112 -5.24 19.42 9.10
CA PRO A 112 -5.85 19.57 7.78
C PRO A 112 -4.88 19.22 6.66
N ILE A 113 -5.38 18.53 5.64
CA ILE A 113 -4.55 18.05 4.53
C ILE A 113 -3.83 19.20 3.80
N SER A 114 -4.44 20.37 3.76
CA SER A 114 -3.87 21.59 3.15
C SER A 114 -2.63 22.14 3.87
N GLU A 115 -2.35 21.67 5.09
CA GLU A 115 -1.20 22.14 5.87
C GLU A 115 0.09 21.34 5.58
N TRP A 116 -0.03 20.17 4.98
CA TRP A 116 1.13 19.29 4.76
C TRP A 116 1.28 18.76 3.32
N ILE A 117 0.22 18.70 2.53
CA ILE A 117 0.33 18.43 1.08
C ILE A 117 0.51 19.75 0.35
N THR A 118 1.70 19.93 -0.23
CA THR A 118 2.06 21.17 -0.94
C THR A 118 1.76 21.05 -2.44
N ASP A 119 1.65 22.22 -3.09
CA ASP A 119 1.53 22.27 -4.54
C ASP A 119 2.74 21.65 -5.25
N GLU A 120 3.93 21.72 -4.67
CA GLU A 120 5.14 21.09 -5.17
C GLU A 120 4.98 19.55 -5.19
N MET A 121 4.54 18.96 -4.08
CA MET A 121 4.30 17.51 -4.00
C MET A 121 3.28 17.01 -5.03
N ILE A 122 2.37 17.88 -5.44
CA ILE A 122 1.35 17.56 -6.45
C ILE A 122 1.89 17.72 -7.87
N ASN A 123 2.67 18.77 -8.14
CA ASN A 123 3.00 19.18 -9.51
C ASN A 123 4.37 18.70 -10.01
N ASP A 124 5.27 18.27 -9.14
CA ASP A 124 6.55 17.69 -9.54
C ASP A 124 6.41 16.23 -10.04
N ASN A 125 7.53 15.60 -10.42
CA ASN A 125 7.57 14.23 -10.88
C ASN A 125 8.04 13.24 -9.79
N ASN A 126 8.18 13.70 -8.54
CA ASN A 126 8.66 12.86 -7.45
C ASN A 126 7.51 12.07 -6.81
N TRP A 127 7.86 10.94 -6.25
CA TRP A 127 7.02 10.26 -5.28
C TRP A 127 7.42 10.71 -3.87
N TYR A 128 6.43 10.76 -2.98
CA TYR A 128 6.63 11.09 -1.58
C TYR A 128 6.07 9.97 -0.71
N GLY A 129 6.65 9.75 0.43
CA GLY A 129 6.15 8.73 1.35
C GLY A 129 6.57 9.01 2.79
N SER A 130 5.97 8.28 3.71
CA SER A 130 6.35 8.32 5.11
C SER A 130 7.79 7.83 5.29
N ASP A 131 8.53 8.44 6.21
CA ASP A 131 9.89 8.02 6.54
C ASP A 131 9.88 6.66 7.24
N CYS A 132 10.38 5.65 6.55
CA CYS A 132 10.48 4.27 7.03
C CYS A 132 11.93 3.76 7.08
N ARG A 133 12.92 4.66 7.01
CA ARG A 133 14.36 4.30 7.00
C ARG A 133 14.78 3.43 8.16
N TRP A 134 14.12 3.54 9.30
CA TRP A 134 14.43 2.77 10.51
C TRP A 134 14.14 1.27 10.39
N TYR A 135 13.41 0.81 9.36
CA TYR A 135 13.14 -0.63 9.15
C TYR A 135 13.23 -1.12 7.69
N ILE A 136 13.51 -0.22 6.71
CA ILE A 136 13.67 -0.61 5.30
C ILE A 136 14.94 -0.03 4.65
N SER A 137 15.81 0.66 5.40
CA SER A 137 17.05 1.18 4.85
C SER A 137 18.07 0.06 4.56
N HIS A 138 19.05 0.34 3.71
CA HIS A 138 20.16 -0.56 3.43
C HIS A 138 20.85 -1.02 4.72
N SER A 139 21.20 -0.08 5.59
CA SER A 139 21.89 -0.39 6.86
C SER A 139 21.02 -1.24 7.80
N TYR A 140 19.70 -1.01 7.85
CA TYR A 140 18.79 -1.85 8.63
C TYR A 140 18.76 -3.29 8.09
N ILE A 141 18.54 -3.48 6.79
CA ILE A 141 18.49 -4.81 6.19
C ILE A 141 19.82 -5.53 6.37
N LYS A 142 20.91 -4.83 6.14
CA LYS A 142 22.28 -5.35 6.33
C LYS A 142 22.55 -5.79 7.77
N SER A 143 21.96 -5.12 8.75
CA SER A 143 22.08 -5.51 10.17
C SER A 143 21.44 -6.87 10.47
N LYS A 144 20.52 -7.37 9.62
CA LYS A 144 19.94 -8.70 9.73
C LYS A 144 20.84 -9.79 9.11
N GLY A 145 21.77 -9.40 8.26
CA GLY A 145 22.78 -10.22 7.62
C GLY A 145 23.08 -9.80 6.18
N ASP A 146 24.35 -9.73 5.82
CA ASP A 146 24.77 -9.39 4.45
C ASP A 146 24.15 -10.33 3.40
N ASP A 147 24.01 -11.60 3.71
CA ASP A 147 23.39 -12.60 2.85
C ASP A 147 21.86 -12.39 2.67
N ILE A 148 21.18 -11.79 3.64
CA ILE A 148 19.75 -11.41 3.49
C ILE A 148 19.64 -10.28 2.48
N LEU A 149 20.43 -9.21 2.65
CA LEU A 149 20.43 -8.09 1.72
C LEU A 149 20.79 -8.56 0.30
N SER A 150 21.88 -9.31 0.15
CA SER A 150 22.30 -9.84 -1.15
C SER A 150 21.25 -10.75 -1.78
N ALA A 151 20.55 -11.58 -0.99
CA ALA A 151 19.45 -12.41 -1.48
C ALA A 151 18.26 -11.57 -1.94
N MET A 152 17.86 -10.54 -1.19
CA MET A 152 16.78 -9.63 -1.60
C MET A 152 17.13 -8.91 -2.90
N CYS A 153 18.34 -8.37 -3.01
CA CYS A 153 18.84 -7.71 -4.20
C CYS A 153 18.85 -8.65 -5.42
N ALA A 154 19.35 -9.88 -5.26
CA ALA A 154 19.37 -10.88 -6.32
C ALA A 154 17.95 -11.29 -6.77
N LEU A 155 17.03 -11.48 -5.82
CA LEU A 155 15.62 -11.80 -6.12
C LEU A 155 14.94 -10.69 -6.91
N MET A 156 15.21 -9.44 -6.56
CA MET A 156 14.61 -8.26 -7.22
C MET A 156 15.40 -7.79 -8.43
N GLN A 157 16.55 -8.42 -8.74
CA GLN A 157 17.44 -8.02 -9.82
C GLN A 157 17.91 -6.55 -9.70
N ILE A 158 18.17 -6.12 -8.46
CA ILE A 158 18.65 -4.77 -8.14
C ILE A 158 20.10 -4.89 -7.68
N ASP A 159 20.98 -4.00 -8.13
CA ASP A 159 22.34 -3.90 -7.61
C ASP A 159 22.31 -3.37 -6.16
N GLU A 160 23.00 -4.05 -5.24
CA GLU A 160 23.10 -3.65 -3.84
C GLU A 160 23.57 -2.19 -3.69
N LYS A 161 24.45 -1.74 -4.59
CA LYS A 161 24.91 -0.35 -4.64
C LYS A 161 23.77 0.65 -4.83
N VAL A 162 22.75 0.30 -5.62
CA VAL A 162 21.55 1.15 -5.80
C VAL A 162 20.80 1.28 -4.48
N VAL A 163 20.69 0.19 -3.71
CA VAL A 163 20.04 0.21 -2.40
C VAL A 163 20.85 1.06 -1.41
N GLU A 164 22.19 0.92 -1.41
CA GLU A 164 23.09 1.73 -0.58
C GLU A 164 23.00 3.23 -0.91
N GLU A 165 23.05 3.60 -2.19
CA GLU A 165 22.93 4.98 -2.65
C GLU A 165 21.57 5.61 -2.28
N ASN A 166 20.56 4.79 -2.05
CA ASN A 166 19.21 5.20 -1.64
C ASN A 166 18.95 5.06 -0.13
N GLU A 167 19.98 4.93 0.70
CA GLU A 167 19.86 4.79 2.17
C GLU A 167 18.91 5.82 2.81
N LEU A 168 18.93 7.06 2.34
CA LEU A 168 18.10 8.14 2.86
C LEU A 168 16.71 8.24 2.21
N ASN A 169 16.40 7.39 1.24
CA ASN A 169 15.17 7.41 0.47
C ASN A 169 14.20 6.27 0.85
N GLY A 170 14.40 5.64 2.00
CA GLY A 170 13.52 4.58 2.51
C GLY A 170 12.14 5.15 2.90
N ILE A 171 11.19 5.04 1.99
CA ILE A 171 9.80 5.46 2.19
C ILE A 171 8.86 4.26 2.24
N GLY A 172 7.79 4.33 3.03
CA GLY A 172 6.84 3.22 3.18
C GLY A 172 5.49 3.65 3.74
N ALA A 173 4.62 2.67 3.90
CA ALA A 173 3.29 2.76 4.49
C ALA A 173 2.32 3.72 3.77
N GLN A 174 2.64 5.01 3.65
CA GLN A 174 1.82 5.99 2.93
C GLN A 174 2.64 6.62 1.80
N TYR A 175 2.03 6.73 0.62
CA TYR A 175 2.71 7.21 -0.58
C TYR A 175 1.86 8.21 -1.36
N ILE A 176 2.47 9.29 -1.83
CA ILE A 176 1.95 10.07 -2.96
C ILE A 176 2.66 9.56 -4.21
N MET A 177 1.90 8.93 -5.10
CA MET A 177 2.42 8.27 -6.29
C MET A 177 1.78 8.85 -7.55
N LYS A 178 2.52 8.80 -8.66
CA LYS A 178 2.09 9.32 -9.96
C LYS A 178 2.42 8.32 -11.05
N GLY A 179 1.57 8.25 -12.07
CA GLY A 179 1.80 7.42 -13.25
C GLY A 179 1.74 5.91 -13.00
N ILE A 180 1.08 5.48 -11.93
CA ILE A 180 0.90 4.05 -11.61
C ILE A 180 -0.31 3.47 -12.34
N ASP A 181 -0.18 2.21 -12.75
CA ASP A 181 -1.20 1.49 -13.49
C ASP A 181 -1.35 0.02 -13.01
N PHE A 182 -2.08 -0.77 -13.79
CA PHE A 182 -2.25 -2.19 -13.54
C PHE A 182 -0.92 -2.95 -13.44
N GLU A 183 0.02 -2.67 -14.37
CA GLU A 183 1.30 -3.39 -14.44
C GLU A 183 2.16 -3.15 -13.19
N PHE A 184 2.13 -1.92 -12.66
CA PHE A 184 2.79 -1.61 -11.40
C PHE A 184 2.31 -2.53 -10.26
N TRP A 185 0.99 -2.60 -10.02
CA TRP A 185 0.44 -3.43 -8.95
C TRP A 185 0.57 -4.93 -9.21
N HIS A 186 0.57 -5.34 -10.48
CA HIS A 186 0.83 -6.72 -10.84
C HIS A 186 2.26 -7.14 -10.46
N ASN A 187 3.25 -6.32 -10.78
CA ASN A 187 4.64 -6.58 -10.42
C ASN A 187 4.84 -6.56 -8.89
N VAL A 188 4.24 -5.59 -8.18
CA VAL A 188 4.29 -5.54 -6.70
C VAL A 188 3.74 -6.83 -6.09
N GLU A 189 2.63 -7.39 -6.60
CA GLU A 189 2.09 -8.66 -6.10
C GLU A 189 3.08 -9.82 -6.29
N LEU A 190 3.67 -9.93 -7.48
CA LEU A 190 4.64 -11.00 -7.78
C LEU A 190 5.91 -10.87 -6.92
N ASP A 191 6.42 -9.66 -6.77
CA ASP A 191 7.63 -9.39 -6.01
C ASP A 191 7.41 -9.61 -4.51
N CYS A 192 6.28 -9.20 -3.97
CA CYS A 192 5.92 -9.46 -2.57
C CYS A 192 5.88 -10.96 -2.25
N GLU A 193 5.24 -11.78 -3.09
CA GLU A 193 5.18 -13.23 -2.88
C GLU A 193 6.57 -13.87 -3.02
N LYS A 194 7.35 -13.46 -4.01
CA LYS A 194 8.69 -13.96 -4.25
C LYS A 194 9.63 -13.64 -3.08
N LEU A 195 9.64 -12.40 -2.61
CA LEU A 195 10.41 -11.98 -1.43
C LEU A 195 9.98 -12.75 -0.19
N PHE A 196 8.68 -12.77 0.10
CA PHE A 196 8.16 -13.41 1.29
C PHE A 196 8.59 -14.88 1.39
N VAL A 197 8.40 -15.67 0.35
CA VAL A 197 8.73 -17.11 0.36
C VAL A 197 10.22 -17.33 0.58
N ASN A 198 11.07 -16.62 -0.16
CA ASN A 198 12.52 -16.86 -0.11
C ASN A 198 13.17 -16.29 1.15
N ILE A 199 12.79 -15.08 1.56
CA ILE A 199 13.38 -14.44 2.74
C ILE A 199 12.86 -15.06 4.03
N THR A 200 11.61 -15.53 4.08
CA THR A 200 11.10 -16.28 5.24
C THR A 200 11.92 -17.54 5.49
N GLU A 201 12.32 -18.26 4.44
CA GLU A 201 13.17 -19.45 4.60
C GLU A 201 14.56 -19.08 5.12
N LEU A 202 15.19 -18.02 4.61
CA LEU A 202 16.46 -17.51 5.12
C LEU A 202 16.37 -17.10 6.59
N ASN A 203 15.32 -16.36 6.97
CA ASN A 203 15.06 -15.96 8.34
C ASN A 203 14.91 -17.17 9.27
N ARG A 204 14.22 -18.22 8.82
CA ARG A 204 14.06 -19.48 9.55
C ARG A 204 15.37 -20.19 9.77
N ILE A 205 16.21 -20.29 8.74
CA ILE A 205 17.54 -20.90 8.82
C ILE A 205 18.43 -20.13 9.81
N LYS A 206 18.40 -18.81 9.77
CA LYS A 206 19.19 -17.93 10.64
C LYS A 206 18.66 -17.80 12.06
N LYS A 207 17.40 -18.21 12.32
CA LYS A 207 16.70 -18.04 13.61
C LYS A 207 16.70 -16.58 14.08
N LEU A 208 16.36 -15.66 13.19
CA LEU A 208 16.28 -14.24 13.51
C LEU A 208 15.07 -13.95 14.41
N ASP A 209 15.27 -13.20 15.49
CA ASP A 209 14.21 -12.78 16.42
C ASP A 209 13.26 -11.77 15.73
N GLU A 210 13.82 -10.89 14.91
CA GLU A 210 13.09 -9.92 14.10
C GLU A 210 13.37 -10.17 12.61
N PRO A 211 12.60 -11.05 11.97
CA PRO A 211 12.82 -11.40 10.58
C PRO A 211 12.46 -10.25 9.62
N THR A 212 13.19 -10.21 8.51
CA THR A 212 12.92 -9.27 7.39
C THR A 212 12.21 -10.02 6.27
N TYR A 213 11.08 -9.50 5.76
CA TYR A 213 10.35 -10.06 4.60
C TYR A 213 9.60 -8.99 3.80
N HIS A 214 10.10 -7.80 3.77
CA HIS A 214 9.42 -6.70 3.05
C HIS A 214 10.05 -6.46 1.70
#